data_b9f51d46b158bc137d8b549464862a57
#
_entry.id   b9f51d46b158bc137d8b549464862a57
#
_cell.length_a   1.000
_cell.length_b   1.000
_cell.length_c   1.000
_cell.angle_alpha   90.00
_cell.angle_beta   90.00
_cell.angle_gamma   90.00
#
_symmetry.space_group_name_H-M   'P 1'
#
loop_
_entity.id
_entity.type
_entity.pdbx_description
1 polymer ?
#
loop_
_entity_poly.entity_id
_entity_poly.type
_entity_poly.pdbx_seq_one_letter_code
_entity_poly.pdbx_strand_id
1 'polypeptide(L)'
;MAFVFLRTIVNKQAHSTDIDINDFVSFIRDESNKPVLLKLDDNKKKYIIADTSNKTSIVKRLLELDYHTIVTNAETIQIERHDDAIGILTKYHYLDSCIVCDNPDFDGDSLLTRKTNNRKCIYEKLDQGTKDLLDKVVKDRSLTSSDPFEIKRIVSEFIAGGESTELHQLQLELSTYVHAIGDEMVDALYHCFDDTQFLQDFDEFNRLVAIQPVLDSEELLFIEEVINESIGLDIKIERDPESKNYKLKLGDKDLIGVHRDSMELSSGEQNFISLAFELLMARHSQKEYVVLDDPISSFDSVYKNKIAFCIIKFLEDKKQIVLTHNTDLIRLLDVQLNNCFNLYILNNVDNGKNGFIPVSEKEKKLLINLHELVKFFQTKDNALIPAINDQRQFLMAMIPFMRGYAHISLDPDDDYGKLSDIMHGYSNSSVDVVPIYKKLFGYDFGCSEEISVTDILNIDCSTLDILDSKKYPLLADTMKQSLIYYYLRMKVEKELVDDFGISTHNMETLNQIIRKAFNCKDTDPDFEKKRYFKVFFTSRKTLLNEFNHFEGNMNIFQPAIDINPIALRKEINDIEAKLSEVRAFVGR
;
A
#
# COMPACT_ATOMS: atom_id res chain seq x y z
N MET A 1 -25.74 -25.29 -15.54
CA MET A 1 -25.65 -24.70 -14.17
C MET A 1 -24.26 -24.18 -13.86
N ALA A 2 -23.21 -24.98 -14.05
CA ALA A 2 -21.81 -24.56 -13.83
C ALA A 2 -21.41 -23.26 -14.59
N PHE A 3 -21.76 -23.20 -15.88
CA PHE A 3 -21.49 -22.02 -16.70
C PHE A 3 -22.24 -20.76 -16.21
N VAL A 4 -23.47 -20.92 -15.76
CA VAL A 4 -24.26 -19.81 -15.18
C VAL A 4 -23.62 -19.32 -13.89
N PHE A 5 -23.11 -20.25 -13.08
CA PHE A 5 -22.43 -19.93 -11.82
C PHE A 5 -21.09 -19.19 -12.06
N LEU A 6 -20.22 -19.73 -12.93
CA LEU A 6 -18.97 -19.07 -13.32
C LEU A 6 -19.21 -17.75 -14.07
N ARG A 7 -20.21 -17.69 -14.93
CA ARG A 7 -20.63 -16.45 -15.58
C ARG A 7 -21.13 -15.42 -14.57
N THR A 8 -21.77 -15.87 -13.50
CA THR A 8 -22.19 -15.01 -12.40
C THR A 8 -20.98 -14.50 -11.63
N ILE A 9 -19.96 -15.33 -11.37
CA ILE A 9 -18.70 -14.93 -10.73
C ILE A 9 -17.91 -13.95 -11.61
N VAL A 10 -17.77 -14.23 -12.90
CA VAL A 10 -16.94 -13.45 -13.83
C VAL A 10 -17.66 -12.17 -14.32
N ASN A 11 -18.97 -12.20 -14.53
CA ASN A 11 -19.74 -11.06 -15.03
C ASN A 11 -20.31 -10.14 -13.93
N LYS A 12 -20.42 -10.60 -12.71
CA LYS A 12 -20.67 -9.69 -11.60
C LYS A 12 -19.34 -9.03 -11.28
N GLN A 13 -19.16 -7.80 -11.73
CA GLN A 13 -18.16 -6.89 -11.18
C GLN A 13 -18.16 -7.05 -9.67
N ALA A 14 -17.00 -6.91 -9.04
CA ALA A 14 -16.68 -7.15 -7.62
C ALA A 14 -17.61 -6.54 -6.53
N HIS A 15 -18.85 -6.23 -6.86
CA HIS A 15 -19.86 -5.62 -5.99
C HIS A 15 -21.01 -6.58 -5.64
N SER A 16 -20.95 -7.84 -6.04
CA SER A 16 -22.03 -8.78 -5.71
C SER A 16 -21.64 -9.61 -4.50
N THR A 17 -22.25 -9.29 -3.40
CA THR A 17 -22.25 -10.00 -2.13
C THR A 17 -23.03 -11.32 -2.14
N ASP A 18 -23.53 -11.76 -3.29
CA ASP A 18 -24.52 -12.82 -3.36
C ASP A 18 -23.96 -14.19 -3.79
N ILE A 19 -22.66 -14.43 -3.68
CA ILE A 19 -22.10 -15.77 -3.88
C ILE A 19 -21.83 -16.34 -2.48
N ASP A 20 -22.71 -17.22 -2.05
CA ASP A 20 -22.47 -18.00 -0.84
C ASP A 20 -21.33 -18.99 -1.12
N ILE A 21 -20.28 -18.92 -0.32
CA ILE A 21 -19.14 -19.85 -0.43
C ILE A 21 -19.59 -21.31 -0.20
N ASN A 22 -20.63 -21.53 0.60
CA ASN A 22 -21.19 -22.86 0.83
C ASN A 22 -21.85 -23.42 -0.41
N ASP A 23 -22.57 -22.60 -1.18
CA ASP A 23 -23.14 -22.98 -2.47
C ASP A 23 -22.04 -23.33 -3.46
N PHE A 24 -20.95 -22.56 -3.46
CA PHE A 24 -19.78 -22.83 -4.30
C PHE A 24 -19.10 -24.15 -3.92
N VAL A 25 -18.85 -24.40 -2.64
CA VAL A 25 -18.27 -25.66 -2.14
C VAL A 25 -19.20 -26.85 -2.44
N SER A 26 -20.51 -26.68 -2.28
CA SER A 26 -21.50 -27.70 -2.63
C SER A 26 -21.47 -28.05 -4.13
N PHE A 27 -21.33 -27.00 -4.97
CA PHE A 27 -21.19 -27.19 -6.42
C PHE A 27 -19.92 -27.98 -6.77
N ILE A 28 -18.77 -27.69 -6.15
CA ILE A 28 -17.50 -28.39 -6.37
C ILE A 28 -17.56 -29.83 -5.85
N ARG A 29 -18.28 -30.10 -4.77
CA ARG A 29 -18.44 -31.47 -4.22
C ARG A 29 -19.37 -32.37 -5.03
N ASP A 30 -20.23 -31.80 -5.86
CA ASP A 30 -21.15 -32.57 -6.70
C ASP A 30 -20.43 -33.03 -7.96
N GLU A 31 -20.01 -34.29 -7.97
CA GLU A 31 -19.36 -34.98 -9.11
C GLU A 31 -20.16 -34.89 -10.40
N SER A 32 -21.48 -34.72 -10.32
CA SER A 32 -22.34 -34.57 -11.53
C SER A 32 -22.10 -33.26 -12.28
N ASN A 33 -21.45 -32.27 -11.62
CA ASN A 33 -21.10 -30.99 -12.23
C ASN A 33 -19.76 -31.01 -12.98
N LYS A 34 -19.01 -32.12 -12.95
CA LYS A 34 -17.76 -32.22 -13.72
C LYS A 34 -18.05 -32.16 -15.22
N PRO A 35 -17.41 -31.21 -15.92
CA PRO A 35 -17.69 -31.00 -17.34
C PRO A 35 -17.06 -32.05 -18.21
N VAL A 36 -17.66 -32.26 -19.39
CA VAL A 36 -17.07 -33.07 -20.47
C VAL A 36 -16.35 -32.12 -21.43
N LEU A 37 -15.03 -32.22 -21.48
CA LEU A 37 -14.21 -31.33 -22.28
C LEU A 37 -14.36 -31.61 -23.78
N LEU A 38 -14.62 -30.56 -24.56
CA LEU A 38 -14.63 -30.59 -26.02
C LEU A 38 -13.26 -30.14 -26.56
N LYS A 39 -12.77 -30.80 -27.59
CA LYS A 39 -11.57 -30.38 -28.29
C LYS A 39 -11.88 -29.19 -29.19
N LEU A 40 -11.39 -28.03 -28.84
CA LEU A 40 -11.59 -26.78 -29.56
C LEU A 40 -10.40 -26.45 -30.48
N ASP A 41 -10.66 -25.66 -31.53
CA ASP A 41 -9.59 -25.02 -32.31
C ASP A 41 -8.92 -23.90 -31.50
N ASP A 42 -7.60 -23.94 -31.39
CA ASP A 42 -6.82 -23.01 -30.56
C ASP A 42 -6.93 -21.56 -31.01
N ASN A 43 -7.06 -21.28 -32.30
CA ASN A 43 -7.15 -19.89 -32.81
C ASN A 43 -8.52 -19.32 -32.52
N LYS A 44 -9.58 -20.10 -32.72
CA LYS A 44 -10.96 -19.71 -32.39
C LYS A 44 -11.11 -19.49 -30.89
N LYS A 45 -10.52 -20.39 -30.07
CA LYS A 45 -10.50 -20.25 -28.61
C LYS A 45 -9.81 -18.98 -28.17
N LYS A 46 -8.59 -18.68 -28.67
CA LYS A 46 -7.86 -17.43 -28.35
C LYS A 46 -8.66 -16.19 -28.71
N TYR A 47 -9.33 -16.23 -29.87
CA TYR A 47 -10.17 -15.12 -30.30
C TYR A 47 -11.33 -14.87 -29.31
N ILE A 48 -12.07 -15.91 -28.92
CA ILE A 48 -13.17 -15.79 -27.95
C ILE A 48 -12.68 -15.23 -26.62
N ILE A 49 -11.56 -15.74 -26.08
CA ILE A 49 -11.01 -15.26 -24.81
C ILE A 49 -10.61 -13.78 -24.90
N ALA A 50 -9.98 -13.38 -26.00
CA ALA A 50 -9.56 -11.99 -26.20
C ALA A 50 -10.77 -11.04 -26.32
N ASP A 51 -11.79 -11.43 -27.09
CA ASP A 51 -12.99 -10.62 -27.30
C ASP A 51 -13.83 -10.50 -26.02
N THR A 52 -14.09 -11.61 -25.33
CA THR A 52 -14.94 -11.62 -24.12
C THR A 52 -14.30 -10.90 -22.94
N SER A 53 -12.99 -10.66 -22.97
CA SER A 53 -12.27 -9.84 -21.98
C SER A 53 -12.51 -8.33 -22.18
N ASN A 54 -13.07 -7.91 -23.31
CA ASN A 54 -13.32 -6.51 -23.63
C ASN A 54 -14.73 -6.07 -23.16
N LYS A 55 -14.87 -4.83 -22.70
CA LYS A 55 -16.17 -4.24 -22.34
C LYS A 55 -17.15 -4.16 -23.53
N THR A 56 -16.61 -4.15 -24.74
CA THR A 56 -17.37 -4.04 -26.02
C THR A 56 -17.31 -5.34 -26.81
N SER A 57 -17.43 -6.49 -26.14
CA SER A 57 -17.36 -7.81 -26.78
C SER A 57 -18.35 -7.95 -27.94
N ILE A 58 -17.83 -8.29 -29.12
CA ILE A 58 -18.60 -8.60 -30.33
C ILE A 58 -19.31 -9.93 -30.17
N VAL A 59 -18.62 -10.94 -29.63
CA VAL A 59 -19.18 -12.26 -29.35
C VAL A 59 -20.42 -12.16 -28.46
N LYS A 60 -20.33 -11.40 -27.37
CA LYS A 60 -21.47 -11.21 -26.47
C LYS A 60 -22.66 -10.56 -27.18
N ARG A 61 -22.42 -9.54 -28.00
CA ARG A 61 -23.45 -8.86 -28.77
C ARG A 61 -24.14 -9.78 -29.76
N LEU A 62 -23.36 -10.62 -30.46
CA LEU A 62 -23.91 -11.59 -31.40
C LEU A 62 -24.71 -12.67 -30.70
N LEU A 63 -24.31 -13.14 -29.53
CA LEU A 63 -25.06 -14.14 -28.75
C LEU A 63 -26.37 -13.58 -28.17
N GLU A 64 -26.44 -12.30 -27.89
CA GLU A 64 -27.63 -11.61 -27.37
C GLU A 64 -28.53 -11.08 -28.50
N LEU A 65 -28.11 -11.21 -29.77
CA LEU A 65 -28.82 -10.66 -30.91
C LEU A 65 -30.04 -11.51 -31.27
N ASP A 66 -31.23 -10.88 -31.26
CA ASP A 66 -32.43 -11.45 -31.91
C ASP A 66 -32.49 -10.96 -33.38
N TYR A 67 -31.93 -11.77 -34.27
CA TYR A 67 -31.86 -11.43 -35.69
C TYR A 67 -33.21 -11.45 -36.40
N HIS A 68 -34.25 -12.03 -35.80
CA HIS A 68 -35.62 -12.03 -36.36
C HIS A 68 -36.26 -10.63 -36.33
N THR A 69 -35.76 -9.75 -35.48
CA THR A 69 -36.24 -8.36 -35.35
C THR A 69 -35.58 -7.40 -36.32
N ILE A 70 -34.57 -7.82 -37.08
CA ILE A 70 -33.77 -6.96 -37.95
C ILE A 70 -34.35 -6.93 -39.36
N VAL A 71 -34.56 -5.71 -39.86
CA VAL A 71 -34.98 -5.48 -41.23
C VAL A 71 -33.77 -5.31 -42.11
N THR A 72 -33.46 -6.36 -42.90
CA THR A 72 -32.32 -6.35 -43.83
C THR A 72 -32.54 -5.41 -44.99
N ASN A 73 -31.45 -4.83 -45.55
CA ASN A 73 -31.53 -3.90 -46.66
C ASN A 73 -30.31 -4.06 -47.59
N ALA A 74 -30.57 -4.46 -48.85
CA ALA A 74 -29.55 -4.67 -49.88
C ALA A 74 -28.69 -3.40 -50.17
N GLU A 75 -29.21 -2.21 -49.85
CA GLU A 75 -28.43 -0.97 -50.00
C GLU A 75 -27.26 -0.85 -49.02
N THR A 76 -27.18 -1.71 -47.99
CA THR A 76 -26.06 -1.72 -47.00
C THR A 76 -24.72 -2.02 -47.67
N ILE A 77 -24.67 -2.81 -48.73
CA ILE A 77 -23.47 -3.06 -49.57
C ILE A 77 -22.92 -1.72 -50.10
N GLN A 78 -23.78 -0.79 -50.42
CA GLN A 78 -23.36 0.52 -50.93
C GLN A 78 -22.71 1.36 -49.82
N ILE A 79 -23.09 1.17 -48.56
CA ILE A 79 -22.47 1.88 -47.43
C ILE A 79 -20.98 1.50 -47.33
N GLU A 80 -20.62 0.22 -47.34
CA GLU A 80 -19.22 -0.20 -47.30
C GLU A 80 -18.43 0.38 -48.47
N ARG A 81 -18.99 0.29 -49.71
CA ARG A 81 -18.37 0.90 -50.89
C ARG A 81 -18.17 2.42 -50.78
N HIS A 82 -19.12 3.10 -50.13
CA HIS A 82 -18.98 4.54 -49.89
C HIS A 82 -17.97 4.82 -48.79
N ASP A 83 -17.92 4.03 -47.73
CA ASP A 83 -16.96 4.16 -46.63
C ASP A 83 -15.52 3.96 -47.14
N ASP A 84 -15.27 2.95 -47.98
CA ASP A 84 -13.96 2.74 -48.62
C ASP A 84 -13.58 3.90 -49.51
N ALA A 85 -14.51 4.36 -50.35
CA ALA A 85 -14.27 5.51 -51.24
C ALA A 85 -14.03 6.80 -50.43
N ILE A 86 -14.79 7.05 -49.36
CA ILE A 86 -14.59 8.19 -48.46
C ILE A 86 -13.21 8.10 -47.78
N GLY A 87 -12.80 6.93 -47.33
CA GLY A 87 -11.49 6.70 -46.71
C GLY A 87 -10.33 7.03 -47.64
N ILE A 88 -10.42 6.61 -48.91
CA ILE A 88 -9.44 6.94 -49.94
C ILE A 88 -9.47 8.44 -50.27
N LEU A 89 -10.64 8.99 -50.52
CA LEU A 89 -10.81 10.39 -50.89
C LEU A 89 -10.38 11.34 -49.76
N THR A 90 -10.71 11.06 -48.52
CA THR A 90 -10.23 11.86 -47.38
C THR A 90 -8.73 11.99 -47.33
N LYS A 91 -8.01 10.95 -47.82
CA LYS A 91 -6.55 10.92 -47.82
C LYS A 91 -5.93 11.58 -49.04
N TYR A 92 -6.63 11.58 -50.19
CA TYR A 92 -6.06 11.95 -51.49
C TYR A 92 -6.92 12.93 -52.30
N HIS A 93 -7.94 13.60 -51.74
CA HIS A 93 -8.87 14.53 -52.42
C HIS A 93 -8.16 15.73 -53.05
N TYR A 94 -6.99 16.08 -52.54
CA TYR A 94 -6.19 17.25 -52.98
C TYR A 94 -5.35 16.99 -54.23
N LEU A 95 -5.36 15.79 -54.79
CA LEU A 95 -4.63 15.49 -56.02
C LEU A 95 -5.36 15.97 -57.25
N ASP A 96 -4.60 16.43 -58.26
CA ASP A 96 -5.14 16.92 -59.51
C ASP A 96 -5.55 15.79 -60.49
N SER A 97 -5.30 14.53 -60.12
CA SER A 97 -5.70 13.35 -60.88
C SER A 97 -6.21 12.23 -59.98
N CYS A 98 -7.09 11.39 -60.48
CA CYS A 98 -7.66 10.25 -59.76
C CYS A 98 -6.60 9.17 -59.53
N ILE A 99 -6.31 8.78 -58.30
CA ILE A 99 -5.32 7.75 -57.95
C ILE A 99 -5.68 6.33 -58.43
N VAL A 100 -6.94 6.11 -58.91
CA VAL A 100 -7.43 4.79 -59.35
C VAL A 100 -7.37 4.66 -60.87
N CYS A 101 -7.64 5.74 -61.64
CA CYS A 101 -7.75 5.68 -63.08
C CYS A 101 -6.95 6.80 -63.79
N ASP A 102 -6.12 7.55 -63.09
CA ASP A 102 -5.26 8.65 -63.59
C ASP A 102 -6.03 9.72 -64.35
N ASN A 103 -7.35 9.83 -64.17
CA ASN A 103 -8.13 10.87 -64.85
C ASN A 103 -7.70 12.25 -64.38
N PRO A 104 -7.24 13.15 -65.29
CA PRO A 104 -6.79 14.50 -64.94
C PRO A 104 -7.93 15.47 -64.63
N ASP A 105 -9.19 15.17 -65.01
CA ASP A 105 -10.38 15.97 -64.67
C ASP A 105 -10.98 15.49 -63.33
N PHE A 106 -10.16 15.33 -62.30
CA PHE A 106 -10.57 14.81 -60.99
C PHE A 106 -10.86 15.94 -59.98
N ASP A 107 -12.09 16.10 -59.60
CA ASP A 107 -12.50 16.96 -58.48
C ASP A 107 -12.77 16.11 -57.24
N GLY A 108 -11.72 15.95 -56.42
CA GLY A 108 -11.71 15.12 -55.23
C GLY A 108 -12.70 15.61 -54.15
N ASP A 109 -12.80 16.91 -53.96
CA ASP A 109 -13.68 17.53 -52.93
C ASP A 109 -15.17 17.36 -53.24
N SER A 110 -15.55 17.60 -54.51
CA SER A 110 -16.90 17.37 -54.97
C SER A 110 -17.31 15.89 -54.88
N LEU A 111 -16.35 14.99 -55.23
CA LEU A 111 -16.60 13.56 -55.17
C LEU A 111 -16.70 13.08 -53.72
N LEU A 112 -15.86 13.56 -52.80
CA LEU A 112 -15.90 13.27 -51.37
C LEU A 112 -17.25 13.71 -50.76
N THR A 113 -17.69 14.94 -51.06
CA THR A 113 -18.98 15.47 -50.61
C THR A 113 -20.13 14.62 -51.12
N ARG A 114 -20.11 14.26 -52.40
CA ARG A 114 -21.18 13.42 -53.00
C ARG A 114 -21.22 12.02 -52.39
N LYS A 115 -20.05 11.38 -52.17
CA LYS A 115 -19.99 10.06 -51.56
C LYS A 115 -20.47 10.07 -50.10
N THR A 116 -20.10 11.12 -49.35
CA THR A 116 -20.53 11.32 -47.96
C THR A 116 -22.07 11.53 -47.87
N ASN A 117 -22.64 12.35 -48.75
CA ASN A 117 -24.09 12.57 -48.78
C ASN A 117 -24.86 11.30 -49.19
N ASN A 118 -24.39 10.58 -50.20
CA ASN A 118 -25.02 9.33 -50.63
C ASN A 118 -24.99 8.27 -49.50
N ARG A 119 -23.87 8.13 -48.85
CA ARG A 119 -23.73 7.25 -47.69
C ARG A 119 -24.73 7.64 -46.58
N LYS A 120 -24.82 8.91 -46.25
CA LYS A 120 -25.73 9.42 -45.23
C LYS A 120 -27.21 9.13 -45.60
N CYS A 121 -27.62 9.36 -46.83
CA CYS A 121 -28.98 9.10 -47.30
C CYS A 121 -29.36 7.62 -47.19
N ILE A 122 -28.42 6.69 -47.47
CA ILE A 122 -28.68 5.26 -47.34
C ILE A 122 -28.76 4.90 -45.85
N TYR A 123 -27.80 5.35 -45.05
CA TYR A 123 -27.72 5.07 -43.62
C TYR A 123 -29.00 5.51 -42.86
N GLU A 124 -29.53 6.69 -43.18
CA GLU A 124 -30.74 7.23 -42.54
C GLU A 124 -31.98 6.34 -42.76
N LYS A 125 -32.04 5.61 -43.87
CA LYS A 125 -33.14 4.71 -44.20
C LYS A 125 -33.11 3.36 -43.48
N LEU A 126 -31.95 2.97 -42.87
CA LEU A 126 -31.81 1.71 -42.18
C LEU A 126 -32.57 1.71 -40.86
N ASP A 127 -33.09 0.55 -40.46
CA ASP A 127 -33.63 0.36 -39.13
C ASP A 127 -32.51 0.39 -38.07
N GLN A 128 -32.89 0.50 -36.79
CA GLN A 128 -31.95 0.65 -35.71
C GLN A 128 -31.09 -0.60 -35.50
N GLY A 129 -31.64 -1.80 -35.67
CA GLY A 129 -30.90 -3.06 -35.52
C GLY A 129 -29.80 -3.18 -36.56
N THR A 130 -30.12 -2.89 -37.85
CA THR A 130 -29.14 -2.87 -38.95
C THR A 130 -28.05 -1.82 -38.72
N LYS A 131 -28.40 -0.60 -38.25
CA LYS A 131 -27.42 0.42 -37.86
C LYS A 131 -26.49 -0.06 -36.76
N ASP A 132 -27.03 -0.67 -35.75
CA ASP A 132 -26.25 -1.18 -34.62
C ASP A 132 -25.26 -2.28 -35.03
N LEU A 133 -25.69 -3.22 -35.89
CA LEU A 133 -24.80 -4.25 -36.44
C LEU A 133 -23.70 -3.64 -37.32
N LEU A 134 -24.07 -2.71 -38.20
CA LEU A 134 -23.11 -2.05 -39.08
C LEU A 134 -22.05 -1.28 -38.29
N ASP A 135 -22.44 -0.50 -37.27
CA ASP A 135 -21.52 0.38 -36.56
C ASP A 135 -20.73 -0.35 -35.46
N LYS A 136 -21.34 -1.33 -34.80
CA LYS A 136 -20.75 -1.99 -33.62
C LYS A 136 -20.10 -3.34 -33.92
N VAL A 137 -20.37 -3.94 -35.09
CA VAL A 137 -19.77 -5.20 -35.52
C VAL A 137 -18.99 -5.01 -36.81
N VAL A 138 -19.64 -4.68 -37.94
CA VAL A 138 -18.98 -4.64 -39.26
C VAL A 138 -17.84 -3.62 -39.32
N LYS A 139 -17.99 -2.45 -38.67
CA LYS A 139 -16.98 -1.38 -38.63
C LYS A 139 -15.98 -1.49 -37.49
N ASP A 140 -16.10 -2.51 -36.66
CA ASP A 140 -15.14 -2.69 -35.58
C ASP A 140 -13.76 -3.03 -36.15
N ARG A 141 -12.78 -2.20 -35.80
CA ARG A 141 -11.38 -2.33 -36.28
C ARG A 141 -10.65 -3.55 -35.69
N SER A 142 -11.21 -4.15 -34.63
CA SER A 142 -10.66 -5.38 -34.06
C SER A 142 -10.91 -6.60 -34.94
N LEU A 143 -11.93 -6.57 -35.82
CA LEU A 143 -12.19 -7.58 -36.85
C LEU A 143 -11.24 -7.39 -38.03
N THR A 144 -10.03 -7.90 -37.86
CA THR A 144 -8.99 -7.90 -38.92
C THR A 144 -9.15 -9.11 -39.85
N SER A 145 -8.28 -9.21 -40.86
CA SER A 145 -8.18 -10.37 -41.79
C SER A 145 -7.89 -11.71 -41.09
N SER A 146 -7.68 -11.71 -39.79
CA SER A 146 -7.44 -12.89 -38.94
C SER A 146 -8.65 -13.30 -38.11
N ASP A 147 -9.86 -12.82 -38.40
CA ASP A 147 -11.11 -13.27 -37.77
C ASP A 147 -11.40 -14.73 -38.12
N PRO A 148 -11.23 -15.69 -37.20
CA PRO A 148 -11.34 -17.13 -37.51
C PRO A 148 -12.78 -17.60 -37.63
N PHE A 149 -13.75 -16.75 -37.33
CA PHE A 149 -15.19 -17.02 -37.42
C PHE A 149 -15.86 -16.35 -38.61
N GLU A 150 -15.11 -15.58 -39.41
CA GLU A 150 -15.63 -14.79 -40.53
C GLU A 150 -16.81 -13.87 -40.14
N ILE A 151 -16.84 -13.38 -38.91
CA ILE A 151 -17.94 -12.61 -38.33
C ILE A 151 -18.32 -11.43 -39.24
N LYS A 152 -17.32 -10.67 -39.68
CA LYS A 152 -17.56 -9.51 -40.55
C LYS A 152 -18.27 -9.90 -41.84
N ARG A 153 -17.83 -10.96 -42.52
CA ARG A 153 -18.43 -11.44 -43.79
C ARG A 153 -19.89 -11.87 -43.56
N ILE A 154 -20.11 -12.76 -42.58
CA ILE A 154 -21.44 -13.32 -42.32
C ILE A 154 -22.45 -12.22 -41.92
N VAL A 155 -22.04 -11.29 -41.06
CA VAL A 155 -22.92 -10.18 -40.60
C VAL A 155 -23.19 -9.21 -41.76
N SER A 156 -22.17 -8.87 -42.58
CA SER A 156 -22.39 -8.00 -43.75
C SER A 156 -23.32 -8.62 -44.78
N GLU A 157 -23.19 -9.92 -45.07
CA GLU A 157 -24.09 -10.64 -45.96
C GLU A 157 -25.52 -10.69 -45.43
N PHE A 158 -25.69 -10.98 -44.16
CA PHE A 158 -27.01 -10.99 -43.51
C PHE A 158 -27.71 -9.63 -43.61
N ILE A 159 -27.07 -8.52 -43.18
CA ILE A 159 -27.70 -7.20 -43.22
C ILE A 159 -27.99 -6.73 -44.65
N ALA A 160 -27.28 -7.25 -45.63
CA ALA A 160 -27.54 -7.00 -47.07
C ALA A 160 -28.71 -7.77 -47.66
N GLY A 161 -29.43 -8.55 -46.88
CA GLY A 161 -30.58 -9.34 -47.32
C GLY A 161 -30.24 -10.80 -47.60
N GLY A 162 -29.09 -11.31 -47.12
CA GLY A 162 -28.76 -12.75 -47.15
C GLY A 162 -29.62 -13.58 -46.20
N GLU A 163 -29.56 -14.90 -46.39
CA GLU A 163 -30.27 -15.81 -45.51
C GLU A 163 -29.71 -15.80 -44.08
N SER A 164 -30.59 -15.90 -43.08
CA SER A 164 -30.20 -15.94 -41.66
C SER A 164 -29.50 -17.21 -41.20
N THR A 165 -29.45 -18.23 -42.09
CA THR A 165 -28.92 -19.58 -41.77
C THR A 165 -27.45 -19.52 -41.32
N GLU A 166 -26.58 -18.82 -42.05
CA GLU A 166 -25.17 -18.69 -41.67
C GLU A 166 -24.98 -17.90 -40.35
N LEU A 167 -25.76 -16.87 -40.14
CA LEU A 167 -25.72 -16.11 -38.88
C LEU A 167 -26.17 -16.95 -37.68
N HIS A 168 -27.22 -17.77 -37.88
CA HIS A 168 -27.67 -18.71 -36.86
C HIS A 168 -26.59 -19.76 -36.55
N GLN A 169 -25.93 -20.31 -37.57
CA GLN A 169 -24.84 -21.26 -37.40
C GLN A 169 -23.66 -20.61 -36.66
N LEU A 170 -23.32 -19.39 -37.00
CA LEU A 170 -22.29 -18.60 -36.28
C LEU A 170 -22.65 -18.43 -34.79
N GLN A 171 -23.90 -18.06 -34.48
CA GLN A 171 -24.35 -17.94 -33.09
C GLN A 171 -24.23 -19.27 -32.32
N LEU A 172 -24.60 -20.38 -32.95
CA LEU A 172 -24.46 -21.70 -32.34
C LEU A 172 -22.99 -22.08 -32.12
N GLU A 173 -22.14 -21.79 -33.10
CA GLU A 173 -20.71 -22.06 -32.97
C GLU A 173 -20.09 -21.19 -31.86
N LEU A 174 -20.32 -19.88 -31.83
CA LEU A 174 -19.86 -18.97 -30.78
C LEU A 174 -20.36 -19.42 -29.39
N SER A 175 -21.63 -19.80 -29.29
CA SER A 175 -22.21 -20.35 -28.05
C SER A 175 -21.49 -21.62 -27.61
N THR A 176 -21.22 -22.53 -28.53
CA THR A 176 -20.50 -23.78 -28.25
C THR A 176 -19.09 -23.50 -27.71
N TYR A 177 -18.35 -22.60 -28.37
CA TYR A 177 -17.01 -22.22 -27.89
C TYR A 177 -17.03 -21.57 -26.53
N VAL A 178 -17.97 -20.63 -26.28
CA VAL A 178 -18.10 -19.96 -24.98
C VAL A 178 -18.42 -20.94 -23.86
N HIS A 179 -19.32 -21.92 -24.14
CA HIS A 179 -19.65 -22.96 -23.15
C HIS A 179 -18.47 -23.90 -22.91
N ALA A 180 -17.80 -24.36 -23.96
CA ALA A 180 -16.67 -25.27 -23.82
C ALA A 180 -15.46 -24.63 -23.13
N ILE A 181 -15.19 -23.31 -23.33
CA ILE A 181 -14.19 -22.57 -22.59
C ILE A 181 -14.61 -22.48 -21.10
N GLY A 182 -15.89 -22.24 -20.83
CA GLY A 182 -16.43 -22.29 -19.47
C GLY A 182 -16.21 -23.64 -18.80
N ASP A 183 -16.44 -24.74 -19.55
CA ASP A 183 -16.22 -26.11 -19.08
C ASP A 183 -14.73 -26.37 -18.78
N GLU A 184 -13.81 -25.91 -19.63
CA GLU A 184 -12.37 -25.99 -19.35
C GLU A 184 -11.97 -25.20 -18.10
N MET A 185 -12.58 -24.04 -17.85
CA MET A 185 -12.34 -23.27 -16.63
C MET A 185 -12.85 -24.01 -15.40
N VAL A 186 -14.02 -24.66 -15.48
CA VAL A 186 -14.55 -25.48 -14.39
C VAL A 186 -13.64 -26.68 -14.12
N ASP A 187 -13.21 -27.38 -15.19
CA ASP A 187 -12.26 -28.49 -15.05
C ASP A 187 -10.93 -28.05 -14.37
N ALA A 188 -10.40 -26.93 -14.80
CA ALA A 188 -9.20 -26.36 -14.17
C ALA A 188 -9.42 -26.02 -12.67
N LEU A 189 -10.62 -25.58 -12.29
CA LEU A 189 -10.98 -25.38 -10.89
C LEU A 189 -11.03 -26.72 -10.13
N TYR A 190 -11.63 -27.74 -10.68
CA TYR A 190 -11.63 -29.07 -10.06
C TYR A 190 -10.21 -29.59 -9.84
N HIS A 191 -9.33 -29.46 -10.83
CA HIS A 191 -7.91 -29.82 -10.66
C HIS A 191 -7.23 -28.98 -9.58
N CYS A 192 -7.50 -27.68 -9.51
CA CYS A 192 -6.97 -26.82 -8.46
C CYS A 192 -7.41 -27.28 -7.06
N PHE A 193 -8.65 -27.73 -6.90
CA PHE A 193 -9.15 -28.23 -5.62
C PHE A 193 -8.62 -29.62 -5.29
N ASP A 194 -8.40 -30.49 -6.28
CA ASP A 194 -7.77 -31.80 -6.09
C ASP A 194 -6.28 -31.65 -5.69
N ASP A 195 -5.57 -30.65 -6.24
CA ASP A 195 -4.15 -30.39 -5.96
C ASP A 195 -3.94 -29.62 -4.64
N THR A 196 -4.96 -28.93 -4.14
CA THR A 196 -4.91 -28.17 -2.87
C THR A 196 -5.74 -28.86 -1.79
N GLN A 197 -5.42 -28.64 -0.53
CA GLN A 197 -6.23 -29.12 0.59
C GLN A 197 -7.43 -28.21 0.91
N PHE A 198 -7.86 -27.38 -0.05
CA PHE A 198 -8.87 -26.34 0.17
C PHE A 198 -10.17 -26.87 0.80
N LEU A 199 -10.70 -27.98 0.31
CA LEU A 199 -11.97 -28.53 0.86
C LEU A 199 -11.78 -29.02 2.29
N GLN A 200 -10.62 -29.57 2.62
CA GLN A 200 -10.29 -30.00 3.98
C GLN A 200 -10.08 -28.80 4.90
N ASP A 201 -9.36 -27.77 4.43
CA ASP A 201 -9.15 -26.53 5.16
C ASP A 201 -10.47 -25.77 5.38
N PHE A 202 -11.38 -25.80 4.38
CA PHE A 202 -12.72 -25.21 4.51
C PHE A 202 -13.57 -25.94 5.54
N ASP A 203 -13.53 -27.28 5.58
CA ASP A 203 -14.22 -28.06 6.60
C ASP A 203 -13.65 -27.82 7.98
N GLU A 204 -12.32 -27.72 8.11
CA GLU A 204 -11.66 -27.39 9.35
C GLU A 204 -11.98 -25.95 9.79
N PHE A 205 -11.99 -24.99 8.85
CA PHE A 205 -12.44 -23.62 9.11
C PHE A 205 -13.87 -23.59 9.65
N ASN A 206 -14.81 -24.28 8.99
CA ASN A 206 -16.19 -24.36 9.46
C ASN A 206 -16.30 -25.05 10.81
N ARG A 207 -15.50 -26.11 11.04
CA ARG A 207 -15.42 -26.77 12.34
C ARG A 207 -14.92 -25.81 13.43
N LEU A 208 -13.89 -25.03 13.16
CA LEU A 208 -13.33 -24.05 14.09
C LEU A 208 -14.32 -22.91 14.36
N VAL A 209 -15.00 -22.42 13.33
CA VAL A 209 -16.05 -21.40 13.47
C VAL A 209 -17.25 -21.94 14.29
N ALA A 210 -17.60 -23.24 14.11
CA ALA A 210 -18.67 -23.87 14.88
C ALA A 210 -18.30 -24.13 16.35
N ILE A 211 -17.00 -24.19 16.70
CA ILE A 211 -16.51 -24.24 18.10
C ILE A 211 -16.54 -22.81 18.66
N GLN A 212 -17.71 -22.22 18.72
CA GLN A 212 -17.83 -20.91 19.35
C GLN A 212 -17.83 -21.05 20.89
N PRO A 213 -17.01 -20.26 21.57
CA PRO A 213 -17.08 -20.22 23.02
C PRO A 213 -18.48 -19.78 23.43
N VAL A 214 -19.08 -20.52 24.38
CA VAL A 214 -20.33 -20.10 25.01
C VAL A 214 -19.93 -19.04 26.03
N LEU A 215 -20.11 -17.76 25.67
CA LEU A 215 -19.99 -16.67 26.62
C LEU A 215 -21.18 -16.71 27.56
N ASP A 216 -20.93 -16.59 28.85
CA ASP A 216 -22.03 -16.42 29.79
C ASP A 216 -22.63 -14.99 29.71
N SER A 217 -23.78 -14.79 30.33
CA SER A 217 -24.47 -13.50 30.24
C SER A 217 -23.70 -12.36 30.91
N GLU A 218 -22.91 -12.66 31.95
CA GLU A 218 -22.12 -11.64 32.66
C GLU A 218 -20.91 -11.22 31.83
N GLU A 219 -20.27 -12.18 31.14
CA GLU A 219 -19.18 -11.88 30.19
C GLU A 219 -19.65 -11.04 28.99
N LEU A 220 -20.82 -11.36 28.42
CA LEU A 220 -21.42 -10.57 27.35
C LEU A 220 -21.70 -9.14 27.76
N LEU A 221 -22.33 -8.94 28.93
CA LEU A 221 -22.60 -7.61 29.47
C LEU A 221 -21.30 -6.82 29.71
N PHE A 222 -20.27 -7.48 30.26
CA PHE A 222 -18.99 -6.84 30.49
C PHE A 222 -18.34 -6.39 29.18
N ILE A 223 -18.44 -7.17 28.09
CA ILE A 223 -17.91 -6.83 26.78
C ILE A 223 -18.68 -5.67 26.18
N GLU A 224 -20.02 -5.72 26.24
CA GLU A 224 -20.88 -4.62 25.79
C GLU A 224 -20.51 -3.32 26.50
N GLU A 225 -20.34 -3.35 27.82
CA GLU A 225 -19.92 -2.19 28.59
C GLU A 225 -18.56 -1.67 28.15
N VAL A 226 -17.56 -2.54 28.00
CA VAL A 226 -16.20 -2.13 27.55
C VAL A 226 -16.24 -1.53 26.15
N ILE A 227 -17.00 -2.13 25.23
CA ILE A 227 -17.11 -1.61 23.85
C ILE A 227 -17.86 -0.28 23.87
N ASN A 228 -19.01 -0.20 24.52
CA ASN A 228 -19.87 0.98 24.54
C ASN A 228 -19.20 2.17 25.22
N GLU A 229 -18.56 1.98 26.35
CA GLU A 229 -17.74 3.01 27.01
C GLU A 229 -16.54 3.43 26.15
N SER A 230 -16.04 2.50 25.35
CA SER A 230 -14.88 2.77 24.50
C SER A 230 -15.23 3.56 23.24
N ILE A 231 -16.36 3.29 22.59
CA ILE A 231 -16.77 3.92 21.35
C ILE A 231 -17.85 4.98 21.53
N GLY A 232 -18.52 5.00 22.68
CA GLY A 232 -19.64 5.93 22.95
C GLY A 232 -20.89 5.62 22.13
N LEU A 233 -21.09 4.37 21.74
CA LEU A 233 -22.23 3.86 21.00
C LEU A 233 -22.99 2.83 21.82
N ASP A 234 -24.26 2.59 21.49
CA ASP A 234 -25.10 1.56 22.12
C ASP A 234 -25.06 0.28 21.26
N ILE A 235 -23.97 -0.47 21.38
CA ILE A 235 -23.81 -1.77 20.73
C ILE A 235 -24.33 -2.86 21.67
N LYS A 236 -25.14 -3.76 21.12
CA LYS A 236 -25.64 -4.95 21.79
C LYS A 236 -25.14 -6.21 21.11
N ILE A 237 -24.79 -7.19 21.95
CA ILE A 237 -24.33 -8.50 21.50
C ILE A 237 -25.44 -9.50 21.79
N GLU A 238 -26.15 -9.91 20.75
CA GLU A 238 -27.21 -10.92 20.88
C GLU A 238 -26.78 -12.23 20.28
N ARG A 239 -27.14 -13.34 20.94
CA ARG A 239 -26.91 -14.67 20.37
C ARG A 239 -28.10 -15.07 19.52
N ASP A 240 -27.87 -15.40 18.25
CA ASP A 240 -28.88 -15.93 17.36
C ASP A 240 -29.31 -17.34 17.83
N PRO A 241 -30.60 -17.58 18.12
CA PRO A 241 -31.07 -18.87 18.61
C PRO A 241 -30.92 -20.01 17.61
N GLU A 242 -30.94 -19.71 16.28
CA GLU A 242 -30.90 -20.72 15.22
C GLU A 242 -29.46 -21.02 14.80
N SER A 243 -28.68 -20.00 14.46
CA SER A 243 -27.30 -20.18 14.00
C SER A 243 -26.29 -20.32 15.13
N LYS A 244 -26.69 -20.02 16.38
CA LYS A 244 -25.82 -19.95 17.57
C LYS A 244 -24.68 -18.92 17.44
N ASN A 245 -24.66 -18.12 16.39
CA ASN A 245 -23.72 -17.06 16.16
C ASN A 245 -24.06 -15.83 17.02
N TYR A 246 -23.04 -15.06 17.38
CA TYR A 246 -23.26 -13.76 18.00
C TYR A 246 -23.57 -12.72 16.93
N LYS A 247 -24.63 -11.95 17.15
CA LYS A 247 -24.99 -10.79 16.34
C LYS A 247 -24.65 -9.53 17.09
N LEU A 248 -24.01 -8.60 16.37
CA LEU A 248 -23.76 -7.24 16.84
C LEU A 248 -24.86 -6.35 16.28
N LYS A 249 -25.49 -5.58 17.16
CA LYS A 249 -26.51 -4.59 16.80
C LYS A 249 -26.08 -3.21 17.27
N LEU A 250 -26.36 -2.20 16.46
CA LEU A 250 -26.30 -0.80 16.83
C LEU A 250 -27.74 -0.28 16.90
N GLY A 251 -28.27 -0.13 18.11
CA GLY A 251 -29.70 0.03 18.30
C GLY A 251 -30.47 -1.18 17.75
N ASP A 252 -31.35 -0.95 16.78
CA ASP A 252 -32.14 -2.01 16.12
C ASP A 252 -31.54 -2.55 14.82
N LYS A 253 -30.36 -2.05 14.40
CA LYS A 253 -29.71 -2.43 13.15
C LYS A 253 -28.66 -3.51 13.37
N ASP A 254 -28.72 -4.62 12.61
CA ASP A 254 -27.68 -5.64 12.62
C ASP A 254 -26.39 -5.10 11.96
N LEU A 255 -25.25 -5.26 12.63
CA LEU A 255 -23.92 -4.89 12.09
C LEU A 255 -23.23 -6.05 11.36
N ILE A 256 -23.61 -7.29 11.65
CA ILE A 256 -23.06 -8.49 11.00
C ILE A 256 -23.85 -8.80 9.72
N GLY A 257 -23.13 -9.08 8.63
CA GLY A 257 -23.74 -9.33 7.32
C GLY A 257 -24.00 -8.07 6.49
N VAL A 258 -23.69 -6.89 7.01
CA VAL A 258 -23.75 -5.63 6.32
C VAL A 258 -22.38 -5.34 5.67
N HIS A 259 -22.38 -4.82 4.44
CA HIS A 259 -21.12 -4.45 3.79
C HIS A 259 -20.37 -3.39 4.62
N ARG A 260 -19.05 -3.57 4.78
CA ARG A 260 -18.22 -2.73 5.67
C ARG A 260 -18.39 -1.23 5.40
N ASP A 261 -18.53 -0.84 4.12
CA ASP A 261 -18.69 0.55 3.69
C ASP A 261 -20.09 1.13 3.98
N SER A 262 -21.07 0.29 4.35
CA SER A 262 -22.43 0.72 4.70
C SER A 262 -22.68 0.76 6.21
N MET A 263 -21.68 0.42 7.02
CA MET A 263 -21.77 0.57 8.48
C MET A 263 -21.59 2.04 8.87
N GLU A 264 -22.44 2.53 9.75
CA GLU A 264 -22.36 3.88 10.33
C GLU A 264 -21.24 3.99 11.39
N LEU A 265 -20.14 3.24 11.22
CA LEU A 265 -18.99 3.19 12.11
C LEU A 265 -17.73 3.65 11.37
N SER A 266 -16.90 4.42 12.06
CA SER A 266 -15.57 4.76 11.55
C SER A 266 -14.68 3.50 11.45
N SER A 267 -13.63 3.57 10.62
CA SER A 267 -12.67 2.45 10.49
C SER A 267 -12.01 2.09 11.82
N GLY A 268 -11.76 3.10 12.68
CA GLY A 268 -11.18 2.90 14.01
C GLY A 268 -12.12 2.13 14.93
N GLU A 269 -13.41 2.47 14.94
CA GLU A 269 -14.44 1.77 15.71
C GLU A 269 -14.61 0.33 15.25
N GLN A 270 -14.68 0.09 13.95
CA GLN A 270 -14.78 -1.26 13.39
C GLN A 270 -13.58 -2.12 13.77
N ASN A 271 -12.37 -1.58 13.66
CA ASN A 271 -11.15 -2.29 14.04
C ASN A 271 -11.12 -2.56 15.55
N PHE A 272 -11.56 -1.61 16.39
CA PHE A 272 -11.62 -1.77 17.84
C PHE A 272 -12.57 -2.90 18.23
N ILE A 273 -13.77 -2.93 17.67
CA ILE A 273 -14.76 -4.00 17.90
C ILE A 273 -14.17 -5.36 17.48
N SER A 274 -13.58 -5.43 16.28
CA SER A 274 -12.96 -6.67 15.80
C SER A 274 -11.87 -7.18 16.75
N LEU A 275 -10.99 -6.29 17.19
CA LEU A 275 -9.92 -6.64 18.14
C LEU A 275 -10.49 -7.09 19.49
N ALA A 276 -11.53 -6.42 20.02
CA ALA A 276 -12.15 -6.81 21.28
C ALA A 276 -12.71 -8.25 21.20
N PHE A 277 -13.35 -8.61 20.08
CA PHE A 277 -13.81 -9.98 19.85
C PHE A 277 -12.68 -11.00 19.70
N GLU A 278 -11.60 -10.65 18.99
CA GLU A 278 -10.43 -11.52 18.86
C GLU A 278 -9.76 -11.80 20.21
N LEU A 279 -9.63 -10.77 21.06
CA LEU A 279 -9.10 -10.92 22.43
C LEU A 279 -10.00 -11.83 23.28
N LEU A 280 -11.31 -11.71 23.12
CA LEU A 280 -12.26 -12.55 23.80
C LEU A 280 -12.18 -14.01 23.34
N MET A 281 -12.11 -14.25 22.05
CA MET A 281 -11.90 -15.58 21.48
C MET A 281 -10.58 -16.18 21.98
N ALA A 282 -9.52 -15.39 22.08
CA ALA A 282 -8.25 -15.80 22.65
C ALA A 282 -8.36 -16.17 24.13
N ARG A 283 -9.14 -15.43 24.92
CA ARG A 283 -9.44 -15.75 26.34
C ARG A 283 -10.01 -17.15 26.49
N HIS A 284 -11.01 -17.50 25.70
CA HIS A 284 -11.70 -18.79 25.77
C HIS A 284 -10.95 -19.94 25.07
N SER A 285 -9.86 -19.65 24.37
CA SER A 285 -9.05 -20.69 23.73
C SER A 285 -8.38 -21.59 24.79
N GLN A 286 -8.13 -22.85 24.42
CA GLN A 286 -7.37 -23.79 25.28
C GLN A 286 -5.87 -23.49 25.33
N LYS A 287 -5.41 -22.45 24.62
CA LYS A 287 -4.00 -22.07 24.55
C LYS A 287 -3.64 -21.23 25.77
N GLU A 288 -2.51 -21.51 26.37
CA GLU A 288 -1.97 -20.80 27.53
C GLU A 288 -1.35 -19.45 27.13
N TYR A 289 -0.77 -19.38 25.93
CA TYR A 289 -0.06 -18.21 25.42
C TYR A 289 -0.88 -17.51 24.33
N VAL A 290 -0.92 -16.20 24.37
CA VAL A 290 -1.47 -15.33 23.33
C VAL A 290 -0.37 -14.42 22.82
N VAL A 291 -0.19 -14.40 21.50
CA VAL A 291 0.77 -13.50 20.82
C VAL A 291 -0.02 -12.41 20.13
N LEU A 292 0.29 -11.16 20.46
CA LEU A 292 -0.26 -9.96 19.83
C LEU A 292 0.82 -9.29 19.01
N ASP A 293 0.59 -9.15 17.71
CA ASP A 293 1.51 -8.49 16.78
C ASP A 293 1.00 -7.09 16.47
N ASP A 294 1.69 -6.09 17.02
CA ASP A 294 1.45 -4.67 16.86
C ASP A 294 -0.03 -4.21 16.97
N PRO A 295 -0.67 -4.50 18.11
CA PRO A 295 -2.12 -4.40 18.23
C PRO A 295 -2.67 -2.97 18.16
N ILE A 296 -1.83 -1.92 18.16
CA ILE A 296 -2.30 -0.53 18.18
C ILE A 296 -1.89 0.31 16.97
N SER A 297 -1.13 -0.23 16.00
CA SER A 297 -0.57 0.54 14.88
C SER A 297 -1.62 1.17 13.97
N SER A 298 -2.78 0.54 13.85
CA SER A 298 -3.88 1.00 12.98
C SER A 298 -4.88 1.92 13.68
N PHE A 299 -4.60 2.35 14.93
CA PHE A 299 -5.56 3.09 15.74
C PHE A 299 -5.13 4.52 16.05
N ASP A 300 -6.11 5.40 16.11
CA ASP A 300 -5.94 6.77 16.58
C ASP A 300 -5.59 6.82 18.08
N SER A 301 -4.97 7.91 18.53
CA SER A 301 -4.50 8.08 19.90
C SER A 301 -5.58 7.86 20.97
N VAL A 302 -6.84 8.17 20.65
CA VAL A 302 -8.00 7.99 21.56
C VAL A 302 -8.23 6.51 21.85
N TYR A 303 -8.05 5.64 20.86
CA TYR A 303 -8.30 4.19 21.01
C TYR A 303 -7.12 3.44 21.63
N LYS A 304 -5.88 3.94 21.51
CA LYS A 304 -4.68 3.25 22.03
C LYS A 304 -4.79 2.90 23.50
N ASN A 305 -5.28 3.82 24.33
CA ASN A 305 -5.45 3.58 25.77
C ASN A 305 -6.54 2.53 26.05
N LYS A 306 -7.64 2.59 25.30
CA LYS A 306 -8.75 1.64 25.41
C LYS A 306 -8.34 0.24 25.01
N ILE A 307 -7.52 0.10 23.97
CA ILE A 307 -6.96 -1.17 23.52
C ILE A 307 -6.00 -1.75 24.57
N ALA A 308 -5.13 -0.93 25.15
CA ALA A 308 -4.27 -1.37 26.24
C ALA A 308 -5.09 -1.91 27.42
N PHE A 309 -6.19 -1.24 27.77
CA PHE A 309 -7.13 -1.73 28.78
C PHE A 309 -7.78 -3.07 28.39
N CYS A 310 -8.25 -3.20 27.14
CA CYS A 310 -8.84 -4.45 26.64
C CYS A 310 -7.84 -5.62 26.67
N ILE A 311 -6.60 -5.40 26.23
CA ILE A 311 -5.55 -6.42 26.28
C ILE A 311 -5.37 -6.92 27.71
N ILE A 312 -5.29 -6.02 28.69
CA ILE A 312 -5.10 -6.37 30.09
C ILE A 312 -6.29 -7.14 30.63
N LYS A 313 -7.51 -6.65 30.38
CA LYS A 313 -8.73 -7.19 30.99
C LYS A 313 -9.21 -8.47 30.34
N PHE A 314 -9.19 -8.55 29.02
CA PHE A 314 -9.65 -9.76 28.34
C PHE A 314 -8.66 -10.93 28.43
N LEU A 315 -7.37 -10.64 28.59
CA LEU A 315 -6.32 -11.66 28.62
C LEU A 315 -5.68 -11.82 30.01
N GLU A 316 -6.34 -11.42 31.09
CA GLU A 316 -5.77 -11.46 32.45
C GLU A 316 -5.35 -12.87 32.91
N ASP A 317 -6.02 -13.91 32.39
CA ASP A 317 -5.74 -15.32 32.71
C ASP A 317 -4.74 -15.97 31.71
N LYS A 318 -4.23 -15.22 30.74
CA LYS A 318 -3.33 -15.72 29.69
C LYS A 318 -1.92 -15.17 29.85
N LYS A 319 -0.95 -15.99 29.48
CA LYS A 319 0.42 -15.50 29.28
C LYS A 319 0.51 -14.76 27.94
N GLN A 320 0.88 -13.48 27.99
CA GLN A 320 0.85 -12.60 26.83
C GLN A 320 2.26 -12.33 26.31
N ILE A 321 2.42 -12.38 24.99
CA ILE A 321 3.61 -11.91 24.27
C ILE A 321 3.14 -10.81 23.32
N VAL A 322 3.48 -9.55 23.62
CA VAL A 322 3.11 -8.40 22.79
C VAL A 322 4.32 -7.98 22.00
N LEU A 323 4.24 -8.12 20.67
CA LEU A 323 5.23 -7.61 19.74
C LEU A 323 4.77 -6.22 19.29
N THR A 324 5.63 -5.21 19.41
CA THR A 324 5.29 -3.86 18.97
C THR A 324 6.53 -3.05 18.70
N HIS A 325 6.45 -2.16 17.73
CA HIS A 325 7.43 -1.09 17.51
C HIS A 325 6.96 0.25 18.11
N ASN A 326 5.78 0.27 18.75
CA ASN A 326 5.16 1.50 19.25
C ASN A 326 5.43 1.69 20.75
N THR A 327 6.26 2.68 21.08
CA THR A 327 6.62 3.00 22.47
C THR A 327 5.44 3.52 23.31
N ASP A 328 4.40 4.08 22.66
CA ASP A 328 3.18 4.50 23.38
C ASP A 328 2.45 3.32 24.00
N LEU A 329 2.39 2.15 23.32
CA LEU A 329 1.77 0.96 23.89
C LEU A 329 2.52 0.51 25.15
N ILE A 330 3.85 0.47 25.09
CA ILE A 330 4.68 0.09 26.23
C ILE A 330 4.39 1.02 27.42
N ARG A 331 4.33 2.33 27.18
CA ARG A 331 4.00 3.34 28.20
C ARG A 331 2.60 3.13 28.76
N LEU A 332 1.59 2.89 27.92
CA LEU A 332 0.21 2.68 28.35
C LEU A 332 0.07 1.40 29.19
N LEU A 333 0.74 0.33 28.81
CA LEU A 333 0.75 -0.92 29.58
C LEU A 333 1.45 -0.72 30.94
N ASP A 334 2.59 0.00 30.99
CA ASP A 334 3.29 0.26 32.25
C ASP A 334 2.47 1.12 33.23
N VAL A 335 1.77 2.14 32.72
CA VAL A 335 0.87 2.98 33.51
C VAL A 335 -0.29 2.18 34.11
N GLN A 336 -0.84 1.21 33.37
CA GLN A 336 -1.98 0.41 33.83
C GLN A 336 -1.57 -0.79 34.68
N LEU A 337 -0.44 -1.43 34.38
CA LEU A 337 0.03 -2.66 35.04
C LEU A 337 1.15 -2.45 36.06
N ASN A 338 1.76 -1.30 36.13
CA ASN A 338 2.78 -0.90 37.09
C ASN A 338 3.87 -1.96 37.33
N ASN A 339 4.76 -2.15 36.36
CA ASN A 339 5.86 -3.13 36.38
C ASN A 339 5.48 -4.63 36.30
N CYS A 340 4.33 -4.96 35.75
CA CYS A 340 3.87 -6.36 35.63
C CYS A 340 4.30 -7.07 34.34
N PHE A 341 5.18 -6.50 33.54
CA PHE A 341 5.71 -7.13 32.32
C PHE A 341 7.23 -6.95 32.18
N ASN A 342 7.86 -7.90 31.51
CA ASN A 342 9.27 -7.84 31.12
C ASN A 342 9.38 -7.27 29.70
N LEU A 343 10.30 -6.34 29.47
CA LEU A 343 10.58 -5.78 28.17
C LEU A 343 11.81 -6.45 27.57
N TYR A 344 11.72 -6.79 26.28
CA TYR A 344 12.80 -7.36 25.49
C TYR A 344 12.92 -6.60 24.16
N ILE A 345 14.15 -6.47 23.67
CA ILE A 345 14.41 -6.05 22.30
C ILE A 345 14.57 -7.31 21.47
N LEU A 346 13.82 -7.44 20.39
CA LEU A 346 14.06 -8.48 19.39
C LEU A 346 15.15 -8.01 18.43
N ASN A 347 16.33 -8.61 18.55
CA ASN A 347 17.45 -8.31 17.67
C ASN A 347 17.63 -9.42 16.63
N ASN A 348 17.72 -9.04 15.37
CA ASN A 348 17.98 -9.94 14.25
C ASN A 348 19.06 -9.32 13.35
N VAL A 349 20.32 -9.56 13.70
CA VAL A 349 21.51 -9.07 12.98
C VAL A 349 22.39 -10.22 12.52
N ASP A 350 22.93 -10.15 11.31
CA ASP A 350 23.67 -11.25 10.67
C ASP A 350 24.89 -11.74 11.45
N ASN A 351 25.57 -10.89 12.21
CA ASN A 351 26.82 -11.19 12.90
C ASN A 351 26.80 -10.87 14.40
N GLY A 352 25.62 -10.77 15.00
CA GLY A 352 25.44 -10.38 16.39
C GLY A 352 24.73 -11.42 17.25
N LYS A 353 24.42 -11.04 18.48
CA LYS A 353 23.52 -11.80 19.33
C LYS A 353 22.10 -11.60 18.86
N ASN A 354 21.56 -12.61 18.16
CA ASN A 354 20.17 -12.63 17.73
C ASN A 354 19.28 -13.13 18.86
N GLY A 355 18.00 -12.77 18.81
CA GLY A 355 16.98 -13.19 19.76
C GLY A 355 16.53 -12.07 20.70
N PHE A 356 15.98 -12.47 21.85
CA PHE A 356 15.42 -11.55 22.82
C PHE A 356 16.49 -11.05 23.79
N ILE A 357 16.77 -9.76 23.76
CA ILE A 357 17.70 -9.09 24.67
C ILE A 357 16.87 -8.45 25.79
N PRO A 358 17.06 -8.84 27.05
CA PRO A 358 16.29 -8.25 28.16
C PRO A 358 16.68 -6.79 28.37
N VAL A 359 15.68 -5.93 28.53
CA VAL A 359 15.83 -4.53 28.90
C VAL A 359 15.69 -4.41 30.42
N SER A 360 16.64 -3.73 31.09
CA SER A 360 16.56 -3.53 32.53
C SER A 360 15.37 -2.63 32.93
N GLU A 361 14.85 -2.79 34.15
CA GLU A 361 13.78 -1.93 34.67
C GLU A 361 14.16 -0.44 34.64
N LYS A 362 15.44 -0.13 34.82
CA LYS A 362 15.93 1.24 34.73
C LYS A 362 15.82 1.76 33.29
N GLU A 363 16.25 0.99 32.33
CA GLU A 363 16.23 1.36 30.92
C GLU A 363 14.79 1.41 30.37
N LYS A 364 13.92 0.50 30.82
CA LYS A 364 12.48 0.58 30.55
C LYS A 364 11.88 1.92 31.00
N LYS A 365 12.23 2.41 32.19
CA LYS A 365 11.77 3.72 32.68
C LYS A 365 12.29 4.88 31.83
N LEU A 366 13.52 4.80 31.34
CA LEU A 366 14.05 5.82 30.43
C LEU A 366 13.29 5.86 29.09
N LEU A 367 12.89 4.70 28.59
CA LEU A 367 12.13 4.57 27.34
C LEU A 367 10.72 5.20 27.43
N ILE A 368 10.02 4.95 28.53
CA ILE A 368 8.61 5.33 28.65
C ILE A 368 8.37 6.70 29.31
N ASN A 369 9.38 7.28 29.94
CA ASN A 369 9.24 8.50 30.73
C ASN A 369 10.35 9.50 30.43
N LEU A 370 10.01 10.55 29.69
CA LEU A 370 10.94 11.61 29.33
C LEU A 370 11.58 12.28 30.55
N HIS A 371 10.85 12.46 31.65
CA HIS A 371 11.38 13.03 32.86
C HIS A 371 12.51 12.18 33.46
N GLU A 372 12.35 10.87 33.50
CA GLU A 372 13.39 9.94 33.96
C GLU A 372 14.61 9.95 33.00
N LEU A 373 14.38 10.06 31.69
CA LEU A 373 15.45 10.20 30.69
C LEU A 373 16.26 11.49 30.93
N VAL A 374 15.58 12.62 31.09
CA VAL A 374 16.25 13.92 31.36
C VAL A 374 17.00 13.88 32.69
N LYS A 375 16.41 13.33 33.76
CA LYS A 375 17.11 13.12 35.05
C LYS A 375 18.35 12.24 34.90
N PHE A 376 18.26 11.22 34.05
CA PHE A 376 19.40 10.33 33.80
C PHE A 376 20.56 11.08 33.14
N PHE A 377 20.27 11.96 32.18
CA PHE A 377 21.27 12.86 31.60
C PHE A 377 21.77 13.90 32.58
N GLN A 378 20.96 14.30 33.55
CA GLN A 378 21.38 15.20 34.66
C GLN A 378 22.30 14.50 35.66
N THR A 379 22.50 13.22 35.55
CA THR A 379 23.46 12.37 36.33
C THR A 379 23.40 12.52 37.86
N LYS A 380 22.25 12.90 38.40
CA LYS A 380 22.07 13.04 39.86
C LYS A 380 22.45 11.77 40.63
N ASP A 381 22.35 10.60 39.98
CA ASP A 381 22.69 9.30 40.55
C ASP A 381 24.08 8.77 40.12
N ASN A 382 24.90 9.56 39.43
CA ASN A 382 26.20 9.19 38.86
C ASN A 382 26.18 7.88 38.02
N ALA A 383 25.03 7.52 37.45
CA ALA A 383 24.87 6.23 36.79
C ALA A 383 25.25 6.26 35.31
N LEU A 384 25.11 7.42 34.65
CA LEU A 384 25.44 7.62 33.24
C LEU A 384 26.96 7.67 33.02
N ILE A 385 27.66 8.51 33.78
CA ILE A 385 29.07 8.83 33.51
C ILE A 385 29.98 7.62 33.50
N PRO A 386 29.89 6.66 34.45
CA PRO A 386 30.66 5.43 34.40
C PRO A 386 30.27 4.47 33.24
N ALA A 387 29.18 4.75 32.55
CA ALA A 387 28.74 3.96 31.41
C ALA A 387 29.11 4.58 30.06
N ILE A 388 29.69 5.78 30.05
CA ILE A 388 30.21 6.42 28.82
C ILE A 388 31.55 5.78 28.47
N ASN A 389 31.64 5.12 27.32
CA ASN A 389 32.87 4.53 26.82
C ASN A 389 33.72 5.57 26.07
N ASP A 390 33.07 6.42 25.27
CA ASP A 390 33.71 7.51 24.53
C ASP A 390 32.94 8.82 24.79
N GLN A 391 33.54 9.75 25.56
CA GLN A 391 32.92 11.00 25.92
C GLN A 391 32.64 11.90 24.71
N ARG A 392 33.59 11.94 23.75
CA ARG A 392 33.46 12.78 22.56
C ARG A 392 32.30 12.28 21.69
N GLN A 393 32.24 11.00 21.41
CA GLN A 393 31.15 10.39 20.66
C GLN A 393 29.79 10.58 21.37
N PHE A 394 29.77 10.45 22.70
CA PHE A 394 28.57 10.70 23.51
C PHE A 394 28.06 12.13 23.33
N LEU A 395 28.95 13.12 23.49
CA LEU A 395 28.59 14.51 23.34
C LEU A 395 28.13 14.86 21.92
N MET A 396 28.78 14.28 20.89
CA MET A 396 28.34 14.41 19.50
C MET A 396 26.91 13.85 19.30
N ALA A 397 26.64 12.65 19.83
CA ALA A 397 25.34 12.01 19.73
C ALA A 397 24.23 12.79 20.47
N MET A 398 24.61 13.56 21.50
CA MET A 398 23.68 14.39 22.27
C MET A 398 23.32 15.71 21.59
N ILE A 399 24.07 16.19 20.61
CA ILE A 399 23.85 17.52 19.98
C ILE A 399 22.40 17.69 19.48
N PRO A 400 21.81 16.76 18.69
CA PRO A 400 20.42 16.90 18.24
C PRO A 400 19.42 16.97 19.38
N PHE A 401 19.62 16.14 20.43
CA PHE A 401 18.75 16.13 21.60
C PHE A 401 18.91 17.41 22.44
N MET A 402 20.15 17.85 22.68
CA MET A 402 20.44 19.13 23.38
C MET A 402 19.80 20.31 22.67
N ARG A 403 19.89 20.36 21.34
CA ARG A 403 19.27 21.42 20.54
C ARG A 403 17.76 21.45 20.73
N GLY A 404 17.08 20.27 20.57
CA GLY A 404 15.63 20.16 20.77
C GLY A 404 15.22 20.51 22.20
N TYR A 405 15.96 20.04 23.20
CA TYR A 405 15.70 20.33 24.61
C TYR A 405 15.92 21.81 24.96
N ALA A 406 16.97 22.44 24.41
CA ALA A 406 17.21 23.88 24.57
C ALA A 406 16.07 24.72 23.98
N HIS A 407 15.56 24.33 22.81
CA HIS A 407 14.45 25.03 22.17
C HIS A 407 13.16 25.01 23.00
N ILE A 408 12.90 23.89 23.70
CA ILE A 408 11.69 23.73 24.51
C ILE A 408 11.83 24.31 25.90
N SER A 409 13.01 24.19 26.53
CA SER A 409 13.22 24.48 27.95
C SER A 409 13.79 25.88 28.24
N LEU A 410 14.41 26.51 27.25
CA LEU A 410 14.99 27.82 27.36
C LEU A 410 14.27 28.78 26.40
N ASP A 411 14.11 30.05 26.81
CA ASP A 411 13.75 31.09 25.85
C ASP A 411 14.84 31.19 24.77
N PRO A 412 14.56 31.73 23.56
CA PRO A 412 15.52 31.77 22.46
C PRO A 412 16.87 32.26 22.94
N ASP A 413 17.81 31.32 23.12
CA ASP A 413 19.11 31.51 23.70
C ASP A 413 20.18 31.31 22.61
N ASP A 414 21.32 31.96 22.82
CA ASP A 414 22.52 31.86 21.98
C ASP A 414 22.99 30.39 21.81
N ASP A 415 22.79 29.55 22.82
CA ASP A 415 23.18 28.13 22.78
C ASP A 415 22.36 27.30 21.80
N TYR A 416 21.04 27.56 21.64
CA TYR A 416 20.23 26.96 20.59
C TYR A 416 20.75 27.32 19.19
N GLY A 417 21.14 28.60 19.00
CA GLY A 417 21.74 29.07 17.75
C GLY A 417 23.05 28.35 17.44
N LYS A 418 23.96 28.26 18.42
CA LYS A 418 25.26 27.57 18.29
C LYS A 418 25.07 26.08 17.94
N LEU A 419 24.15 25.38 18.64
CA LEU A 419 23.84 23.97 18.33
C LEU A 419 23.20 23.82 16.94
N SER A 420 22.34 24.77 16.53
CA SER A 420 21.75 24.76 15.19
C SER A 420 22.81 24.93 14.09
N ASP A 421 23.82 25.79 14.32
CA ASP A 421 24.88 26.02 13.34
C ASP A 421 25.71 24.76 13.05
N ILE A 422 25.98 23.93 14.07
CA ILE A 422 26.69 22.66 13.86
C ILE A 422 25.79 21.51 13.40
N MET A 423 24.47 21.71 13.28
CA MET A 423 23.53 20.77 12.72
C MET A 423 23.42 20.83 11.19
N HIS A 424 24.19 21.71 10.54
CA HIS A 424 24.20 21.86 9.09
C HIS A 424 25.56 21.49 8.47
N GLY A 425 25.57 20.49 7.58
CA GLY A 425 26.77 19.94 6.97
C GLY A 425 27.58 20.94 6.13
N TYR A 426 26.97 22.01 5.68
CA TYR A 426 27.62 23.09 4.94
C TYR A 426 28.20 24.21 5.82
N SER A 427 27.96 24.14 7.12
CA SER A 427 28.55 25.11 8.08
C SER A 427 30.02 24.78 8.34
N ASN A 428 30.79 25.80 8.67
CA ASN A 428 32.18 25.65 9.14
C ASN A 428 32.30 25.95 10.65
N SER A 429 31.18 25.86 11.37
CA SER A 429 31.11 26.18 12.78
C SER A 429 31.75 25.12 13.67
N SER A 430 32.25 25.51 14.82
CA SER A 430 32.63 24.65 15.93
C SER A 430 32.02 25.19 17.22
N VAL A 431 31.72 24.33 18.16
CA VAL A 431 31.09 24.69 19.44
C VAL A 431 31.67 23.83 20.56
N ASP A 432 32.06 24.49 21.66
CA ASP A 432 32.31 23.77 22.91
C ASP A 432 30.97 23.36 23.51
N VAL A 433 30.69 22.07 23.47
CA VAL A 433 29.41 21.49 23.88
C VAL A 433 29.30 21.23 25.39
N VAL A 434 30.42 21.20 26.12
CA VAL A 434 30.44 20.91 27.57
C VAL A 434 29.75 22.00 28.39
N PRO A 435 29.97 23.30 28.17
CA PRO A 435 29.24 24.35 28.87
C PRO A 435 27.74 24.31 28.60
N ILE A 436 27.33 23.94 27.36
CA ILE A 436 25.93 23.81 26.99
C ILE A 436 25.30 22.59 27.69
N TYR A 437 26.00 21.45 27.69
CA TYR A 437 25.54 20.25 28.41
C TYR A 437 25.36 20.55 29.90
N LYS A 438 26.36 21.24 30.52
CA LYS A 438 26.31 21.65 31.93
C LYS A 438 25.09 22.53 32.21
N LYS A 439 24.79 23.49 31.35
CA LYS A 439 23.63 24.38 31.48
C LYS A 439 22.32 23.62 31.37
N LEU A 440 22.18 22.72 30.41
CA LEU A 440 20.94 21.95 30.17
C LEU A 440 20.71 20.84 31.19
N PHE A 441 21.77 20.13 31.56
CA PHE A 441 21.68 18.91 32.38
C PHE A 441 22.39 18.99 33.73
N GLY A 442 23.12 20.07 34.01
CA GLY A 442 23.73 20.32 35.31
C GLY A 442 25.01 19.52 35.61
N TYR A 443 25.53 18.71 34.69
CA TYR A 443 26.76 17.97 34.87
C TYR A 443 27.93 18.63 34.14
N ASP A 444 29.07 18.72 34.83
CA ASP A 444 30.32 19.27 34.30
C ASP A 444 31.34 18.16 34.06
N PHE A 445 31.73 17.95 32.82
CA PHE A 445 32.75 16.96 32.44
C PHE A 445 34.16 17.41 32.88
N GLY A 446 34.34 18.64 33.34
CA GLY A 446 35.63 19.12 33.82
C GLY A 446 36.68 19.41 32.73
N CYS A 447 36.29 19.40 31.48
CA CYS A 447 37.13 19.66 30.30
C CYS A 447 36.36 20.52 29.30
N SER A 448 37.06 21.07 28.31
CA SER A 448 36.45 21.66 27.12
C SER A 448 36.40 20.60 26.02
N GLU A 449 35.28 20.50 25.29
CA GLU A 449 35.13 19.61 24.17
C GLU A 449 34.56 20.36 22.97
N GLU A 450 35.47 20.88 22.16
CA GLU A 450 35.11 21.56 20.93
C GLU A 450 34.79 20.56 19.83
N ILE A 451 33.56 20.61 19.30
CA ILE A 451 33.06 19.77 18.24
C ILE A 451 32.78 20.64 17.02
N SER A 452 33.37 20.29 15.90
CA SER A 452 33.16 20.95 14.61
C SER A 452 32.29 20.09 13.67
N VAL A 453 31.74 20.75 12.66
CA VAL A 453 31.07 20.04 11.54
C VAL A 453 31.98 19.01 10.89
N THR A 454 33.27 19.32 10.77
CA THR A 454 34.28 18.39 10.20
C THR A 454 34.45 17.15 11.07
N ASP A 455 34.38 17.26 12.38
CA ASP A 455 34.47 16.11 13.29
C ASP A 455 33.31 15.14 13.07
N ILE A 456 32.09 15.69 12.92
CA ILE A 456 30.90 14.85 12.63
C ILE A 456 30.99 14.18 11.27
N LEU A 457 31.46 14.88 10.23
CA LEU A 457 31.60 14.34 8.88
C LEU A 457 32.69 13.27 8.75
N ASN A 458 33.66 13.23 9.68
CA ASN A 458 34.74 12.26 9.71
C ASN A 458 34.47 11.05 10.63
N ILE A 459 33.25 10.89 11.14
CA ILE A 459 32.89 9.76 12.00
C ILE A 459 32.93 8.45 11.19
N ASP A 460 33.57 7.45 11.75
CA ASP A 460 33.47 6.08 11.28
C ASP A 460 32.29 5.37 11.96
N CYS A 461 31.18 5.26 11.23
CA CYS A 461 29.96 4.61 11.71
C CYS A 461 30.13 3.15 12.13
N SER A 462 31.23 2.49 11.71
CA SER A 462 31.47 1.07 12.02
C SER A 462 32.14 0.85 13.39
N THR A 463 32.78 1.86 13.95
CA THR A 463 33.61 1.78 15.17
C THR A 463 33.00 2.50 16.38
N LEU A 464 31.74 2.93 16.29
CA LEU A 464 31.08 3.65 17.37
C LEU A 464 30.92 2.81 18.63
N ASP A 465 31.42 3.33 19.75
CA ASP A 465 31.30 2.71 21.09
C ASP A 465 31.02 3.80 22.14
N ILE A 466 29.77 4.26 22.18
CA ILE A 466 29.34 5.45 22.93
C ILE A 466 29.07 5.13 24.40
N LEU A 467 28.30 4.06 24.66
CA LEU A 467 27.86 3.65 25.99
C LEU A 467 28.06 2.16 26.20
N ASP A 468 28.19 1.73 27.45
CA ASP A 468 28.25 0.33 27.86
C ASP A 468 26.97 -0.43 27.46
N SER A 469 27.05 -1.16 26.35
CA SER A 469 25.95 -1.94 25.79
C SER A 469 25.55 -3.16 26.64
N LYS A 470 26.36 -3.56 27.64
CA LYS A 470 25.99 -4.60 28.60
C LYS A 470 25.06 -4.07 29.67
N LYS A 471 25.25 -2.79 30.04
CA LYS A 471 24.48 -2.13 31.09
C LYS A 471 23.22 -1.44 30.54
N TYR A 472 23.32 -0.85 29.35
CA TYR A 472 22.24 -0.12 28.67
C TYR A 472 22.16 -0.49 27.19
N PRO A 473 21.72 -1.71 26.84
CA PRO A 473 21.74 -2.20 25.47
C PRO A 473 20.89 -1.35 24.52
N LEU A 474 19.68 -0.93 24.95
CA LEU A 474 18.78 -0.11 24.13
C LEU A 474 19.30 1.32 23.97
N LEU A 475 19.71 1.96 25.07
CA LEU A 475 20.21 3.33 25.02
C LEU A 475 21.54 3.43 24.26
N ALA A 476 22.44 2.46 24.42
CA ALA A 476 23.70 2.40 23.69
C ALA A 476 23.44 2.32 22.16
N ASP A 477 22.51 1.46 21.73
CA ASP A 477 22.13 1.35 20.33
C ASP A 477 21.43 2.61 19.82
N THR A 478 20.52 3.18 20.61
CA THR A 478 19.85 4.46 20.34
C THR A 478 20.85 5.60 20.10
N MET A 479 21.85 5.75 20.97
CA MET A 479 22.87 6.80 20.85
C MET A 479 23.74 6.60 19.60
N LYS A 480 24.11 5.37 19.28
CA LYS A 480 24.83 5.05 18.04
C LYS A 480 24.02 5.44 16.81
N GLN A 481 22.75 5.04 16.75
CA GLN A 481 21.88 5.36 15.63
C GLN A 481 21.62 6.85 15.51
N SER A 482 21.40 7.56 16.62
CA SER A 482 21.25 9.02 16.64
C SER A 482 22.45 9.73 16.01
N LEU A 483 23.67 9.30 16.35
CA LEU A 483 24.88 9.84 15.75
C LEU A 483 25.02 9.51 14.27
N ILE A 484 24.60 8.33 13.84
CA ILE A 484 24.59 7.93 12.42
C ILE A 484 23.59 8.78 11.64
N TYR A 485 22.38 8.99 12.15
CA TYR A 485 21.39 9.85 11.48
C TYR A 485 21.90 11.29 11.34
N TYR A 486 22.54 11.79 12.38
CA TYR A 486 23.15 13.10 12.36
C TYR A 486 24.25 13.19 11.29
N TYR A 487 25.17 12.24 11.27
CA TYR A 487 26.21 12.13 10.23
C TYR A 487 25.64 12.08 8.81
N LEU A 488 24.64 11.22 8.56
CA LEU A 488 24.05 11.07 7.24
C LEU A 488 23.41 12.37 6.74
N ARG A 489 22.67 13.06 7.60
CA ARG A 489 22.13 14.38 7.28
C ARG A 489 23.22 15.36 6.88
N MET A 490 24.25 15.49 7.73
CA MET A 490 25.36 16.40 7.51
C MET A 490 26.07 16.11 6.19
N LYS A 491 26.32 14.85 5.90
CA LYS A 491 26.97 14.40 4.66
C LYS A 491 26.15 14.73 3.42
N VAL A 492 24.84 14.46 3.44
CA VAL A 492 23.95 14.78 2.31
C VAL A 492 23.87 16.29 2.10
N GLU A 493 23.70 17.08 3.16
CA GLU A 493 23.69 18.55 3.04
C GLU A 493 24.99 19.09 2.44
N LYS A 494 26.13 18.65 2.97
CA LYS A 494 27.45 19.09 2.50
C LYS A 494 27.69 18.74 1.05
N GLU A 495 27.53 17.48 0.67
CA GLU A 495 27.83 17.03 -0.68
C GLU A 495 26.91 17.70 -1.71
N LEU A 496 25.61 17.84 -1.41
CA LEU A 496 24.70 18.54 -2.34
C LEU A 496 25.01 20.03 -2.45
N VAL A 497 25.39 20.70 -1.36
CA VAL A 497 25.79 22.11 -1.39
C VAL A 497 27.08 22.30 -2.21
N ASP A 498 28.09 21.47 -1.97
CA ASP A 498 29.37 21.55 -2.66
C ASP A 498 29.26 21.19 -4.13
N ASP A 499 28.56 20.10 -4.48
CA ASP A 499 28.46 19.61 -5.85
C ASP A 499 27.65 20.58 -6.74
N PHE A 500 26.57 21.18 -6.21
CA PHE A 500 25.74 22.11 -6.98
C PHE A 500 26.07 23.58 -6.75
N GLY A 501 27.05 23.91 -5.91
CA GLY A 501 27.43 25.29 -5.60
C GLY A 501 26.29 26.13 -5.00
N ILE A 502 25.51 25.52 -4.08
CA ILE A 502 24.33 26.16 -3.51
C ILE A 502 24.75 27.24 -2.50
N SER A 503 24.25 28.47 -2.68
CA SER A 503 24.42 29.51 -1.69
C SER A 503 23.56 29.26 -0.43
N THR A 504 24.19 29.26 0.75
CA THR A 504 23.59 28.92 2.05
C THR A 504 23.47 30.13 2.99
N HIS A 505 23.48 31.36 2.46
CA HIS A 505 23.49 32.60 3.26
C HIS A 505 22.30 32.75 4.24
N ASN A 506 21.20 32.03 4.06
CA ASN A 506 19.97 32.13 4.85
C ASN A 506 19.65 30.88 5.66
N MET A 507 20.61 30.05 6.04
CA MET A 507 20.38 28.79 6.75
C MET A 507 19.34 27.90 6.03
N GLU A 508 19.73 27.35 4.91
CA GLU A 508 18.87 26.51 4.06
C GLU A 508 18.53 25.17 4.75
N THR A 509 17.27 24.84 4.79
CA THR A 509 16.84 23.51 5.26
C THR A 509 17.22 22.44 4.24
N LEU A 510 17.38 21.17 4.67
CA LEU A 510 17.66 20.05 3.79
C LEU A 510 16.67 19.98 2.59
N ASN A 511 15.39 20.26 2.83
CA ASN A 511 14.37 20.28 1.77
C ASN A 511 14.62 21.39 0.72
N GLN A 512 15.08 22.56 1.17
CA GLN A 512 15.46 23.66 0.26
C GLN A 512 16.71 23.30 -0.54
N ILE A 513 17.70 22.67 0.11
CA ILE A 513 18.91 22.17 -0.57
C ILE A 513 18.56 21.17 -1.67
N ILE A 514 17.75 20.14 -1.34
CA ILE A 514 17.29 19.13 -2.32
C ILE A 514 16.53 19.80 -3.49
N ARG A 515 15.65 20.77 -3.19
CA ARG A 515 14.92 21.50 -4.23
C ARG A 515 15.84 22.32 -5.13
N LYS A 516 16.85 22.99 -4.56
CA LYS A 516 17.82 23.79 -5.33
C LYS A 516 18.73 22.90 -6.17
N ALA A 517 19.27 21.83 -5.60
CA ALA A 517 20.15 20.88 -6.27
C ALA A 517 19.49 20.24 -7.50
N PHE A 518 18.24 19.81 -7.34
CA PHE A 518 17.52 19.08 -8.39
C PHE A 518 16.38 19.89 -9.01
N ASN A 519 16.55 21.24 -9.09
CA ASN A 519 15.61 22.08 -9.81
C ASN A 519 15.71 21.80 -11.32
N CYS A 520 14.58 21.48 -11.95
CA CYS A 520 14.52 21.17 -13.38
C CYS A 520 13.11 21.45 -13.92
N LYS A 521 13.05 21.73 -15.21
CA LYS A 521 11.81 21.82 -15.99
C LYS A 521 11.66 20.55 -16.83
N ASP A 522 10.42 20.21 -17.18
CA ASP A 522 10.11 19.01 -17.99
C ASP A 522 10.82 19.00 -19.35
N THR A 523 11.27 20.18 -19.82
CA THR A 523 12.01 20.36 -21.06
C THR A 523 13.53 20.17 -20.92
N ASP A 524 14.03 20.02 -19.70
CA ASP A 524 15.47 19.88 -19.47
C ASP A 524 15.94 18.47 -19.88
N PRO A 525 17.10 18.33 -20.57
CA PRO A 525 17.59 17.03 -21.02
C PRO A 525 17.86 16.05 -19.86
N ASP A 526 18.15 16.58 -18.67
CA ASP A 526 18.45 15.81 -17.47
C ASP A 526 17.24 15.66 -16.53
N PHE A 527 16.03 16.00 -16.98
CA PHE A 527 14.82 16.04 -16.17
C PHE A 527 14.58 14.73 -15.40
N GLU A 528 14.57 13.60 -16.11
CA GLU A 528 14.30 12.29 -15.53
C GLU A 528 15.31 11.93 -14.42
N LYS A 529 16.59 12.23 -14.66
CA LYS A 529 17.66 11.90 -13.72
C LYS A 529 17.63 12.79 -12.47
N LYS A 530 17.41 14.10 -12.63
CA LYS A 530 17.23 15.05 -11.52
C LYS A 530 15.98 14.72 -10.72
N ARG A 531 14.87 14.38 -11.38
CA ARG A 531 13.65 13.93 -10.73
C ARG A 531 13.89 12.66 -9.91
N TYR A 532 14.60 11.68 -10.45
CA TYR A 532 14.97 10.45 -9.75
C TYR A 532 15.78 10.74 -8.48
N PHE A 533 16.82 11.56 -8.55
CA PHE A 533 17.60 11.94 -7.37
C PHE A 533 16.76 12.70 -6.34
N LYS A 534 15.93 13.63 -6.78
CA LYS A 534 15.01 14.37 -5.91
C LYS A 534 14.08 13.43 -5.14
N VAL A 535 13.47 12.47 -5.83
CA VAL A 535 12.59 11.46 -5.20
C VAL A 535 13.37 10.62 -4.21
N PHE A 536 14.58 10.18 -4.54
CA PHE A 536 15.43 9.38 -3.66
C PHE A 536 15.70 10.06 -2.32
N PHE A 537 16.18 11.32 -2.33
CA PHE A 537 16.47 12.04 -1.08
C PHE A 537 15.20 12.48 -0.34
N THR A 538 14.14 12.84 -1.07
CA THR A 538 12.87 13.24 -0.45
C THR A 538 12.18 12.07 0.24
N SER A 539 12.24 10.86 -0.32
CA SER A 539 11.66 9.65 0.31
C SER A 539 12.39 9.24 1.60
N ARG A 540 13.61 9.70 1.81
CA ARG A 540 14.43 9.46 3.00
C ARG A 540 14.43 10.61 4.01
N LYS A 541 13.50 11.55 3.85
CA LYS A 541 13.41 12.75 4.69
C LYS A 541 13.26 12.41 6.18
N THR A 542 12.50 11.37 6.52
CA THR A 542 12.35 10.94 7.91
C THR A 542 13.70 10.59 8.52
N LEU A 543 14.49 9.75 7.86
CA LEU A 543 15.82 9.35 8.32
C LEU A 543 16.80 10.53 8.34
N LEU A 544 16.82 11.35 7.28
CA LEU A 544 17.80 12.43 7.13
C LEU A 544 17.47 13.70 7.92
N ASN A 545 16.21 13.91 8.30
CA ASN A 545 15.78 15.14 8.95
C ASN A 545 14.98 14.92 10.24
N GLU A 546 13.89 14.13 10.19
CA GLU A 546 12.95 14.05 11.32
C GLU A 546 13.58 13.38 12.55
N PHE A 547 14.41 12.36 12.35
CA PHE A 547 15.13 11.68 13.44
C PHE A 547 16.21 12.55 14.11
N ASN A 548 16.49 13.72 13.57
CA ASN A 548 17.40 14.72 14.16
C ASN A 548 16.68 15.95 14.74
N HIS A 549 15.34 15.97 14.67
CA HIS A 549 14.53 17.10 15.15
C HIS A 549 13.65 16.67 16.32
N PHE A 550 14.09 16.97 17.53
CA PHE A 550 13.41 16.57 18.76
C PHE A 550 12.42 17.62 19.31
N GLU A 551 12.24 18.75 18.65
CA GLU A 551 11.34 19.82 19.11
C GLU A 551 9.86 19.40 19.18
N GLY A 552 9.45 18.50 18.28
CA GLY A 552 8.08 17.98 18.23
C GLY A 552 7.87 16.71 19.05
N ASN A 553 8.93 15.93 19.26
CA ASN A 553 8.87 14.67 20.00
C ASN A 553 10.25 14.33 20.57
N MET A 554 10.36 14.39 21.89
CA MET A 554 11.60 14.09 22.61
C MET A 554 11.92 12.61 22.77
N ASN A 555 11.21 11.71 22.07
CA ASN A 555 11.46 10.27 22.14
C ASN A 555 12.67 9.88 21.28
N ILE A 556 13.85 9.80 21.89
CA ILE A 556 15.10 9.42 21.20
C ILE A 556 15.14 7.95 20.82
N PHE A 557 14.30 7.10 21.41
CA PHE A 557 14.33 5.65 21.21
C PHE A 557 13.55 5.21 19.96
N GLN A 558 12.51 5.97 19.57
CA GLN A 558 11.64 5.59 18.45
C GLN A 558 12.41 5.35 17.14
N PRO A 559 13.36 6.22 16.72
CA PRO A 559 14.12 5.99 15.51
C PRO A 559 14.92 4.67 15.51
N ALA A 560 15.46 4.29 16.66
CA ALA A 560 16.24 3.05 16.81
C ALA A 560 15.34 1.79 16.81
N ILE A 561 14.07 1.94 17.17
CA ILE A 561 13.06 0.88 17.13
C ILE A 561 12.50 0.71 15.72
N ASP A 562 12.27 1.82 15.00
CA ASP A 562 11.68 1.83 13.67
C ASP A 562 12.61 1.25 12.59
N ILE A 563 13.91 1.41 12.74
CA ILE A 563 14.91 0.94 11.77
C ILE A 563 15.92 0.03 12.46
N ASN A 564 15.90 -1.24 12.09
CA ASN A 564 16.88 -2.19 12.61
C ASN A 564 18.30 -1.95 12.04
N PRO A 565 19.38 -2.43 12.70
CA PRO A 565 20.76 -2.18 12.27
C PRO A 565 21.09 -2.66 10.86
N ILE A 566 20.44 -3.71 10.36
CA ILE A 566 20.64 -4.24 8.99
C ILE A 566 20.06 -3.25 7.97
N ALA A 567 18.82 -2.81 8.20
CA ALA A 567 18.15 -1.83 7.35
C ALA A 567 18.90 -0.49 7.36
N LEU A 568 19.37 -0.05 8.53
CA LEU A 568 20.17 1.18 8.64
C LEU A 568 21.48 1.07 7.86
N ARG A 569 22.19 -0.05 7.93
CA ARG A 569 23.42 -0.27 7.16
C ARG A 569 23.16 -0.22 5.65
N LYS A 570 22.04 -0.81 5.22
CA LYS A 570 21.63 -0.72 3.82
C LYS A 570 21.36 0.72 3.41
N GLU A 571 20.62 1.49 4.22
CA GLU A 571 20.35 2.90 3.95
C GLU A 571 21.63 3.75 3.89
N ILE A 572 22.62 3.50 4.76
CA ILE A 572 23.93 4.16 4.69
C ILE A 572 24.58 3.91 3.32
N ASN A 573 24.68 2.64 2.92
CA ASN A 573 25.29 2.26 1.65
C ASN A 573 24.54 2.85 0.43
N ASP A 574 23.21 2.81 0.46
CA ASP A 574 22.38 3.35 -0.62
C ASP A 574 22.52 4.88 -0.75
N ILE A 575 22.60 5.60 0.36
CA ILE A 575 22.83 7.05 0.38
C ILE A 575 24.22 7.38 -0.15
N GLU A 576 25.27 6.70 0.31
CA GLU A 576 26.64 6.93 -0.13
C GLU A 576 26.85 6.62 -1.61
N ALA A 577 26.28 5.51 -2.09
CA ALA A 577 26.26 5.18 -3.51
C ALA A 577 25.54 6.26 -4.33
N LYS A 578 24.40 6.76 -3.82
CA LYS A 578 23.62 7.79 -4.52
C LYS A 578 24.33 9.13 -4.57
N LEU A 579 25.00 9.53 -3.50
CA LEU A 579 25.83 10.75 -3.49
C LEU A 579 26.99 10.63 -4.51
N SER A 580 27.61 9.45 -4.62
CA SER A 580 28.62 9.17 -5.65
C SER A 580 28.07 9.29 -7.09
N GLU A 581 26.84 8.77 -7.33
CA GLU A 581 26.15 8.93 -8.61
C GLU A 581 25.84 10.41 -8.93
N VAL A 582 25.42 11.19 -7.93
CA VAL A 582 25.15 12.62 -8.06
C VAL A 582 26.43 13.38 -8.42
N ARG A 583 27.53 13.10 -7.73
CA ARG A 583 28.85 13.69 -8.01
C ARG A 583 29.30 13.39 -9.44
N ALA A 584 29.20 12.14 -9.88
CA ALA A 584 29.50 11.75 -11.24
C ALA A 584 28.59 12.43 -12.27
N PHE A 585 27.33 12.65 -11.93
CA PHE A 585 26.37 13.36 -12.77
C PHE A 585 26.70 14.85 -12.94
N VAL A 586 27.16 15.53 -11.87
CA VAL A 586 27.57 16.94 -11.92
C VAL A 586 28.93 17.11 -12.60
N GLY A 587 29.69 16.01 -12.84
CA GLY A 587 31.00 16.04 -13.50
C GLY A 587 32.15 16.45 -12.59
N ARG A 588 32.03 16.22 -11.30
CA ARG A 588 33.05 16.50 -10.28
C ARG A 588 33.64 15.23 -9.67
#